data_f13dc8201fe2470aff794d9d39030589
#
_entry.id   f13dc8201fe2470aff794d9d39030589
#
_cell.length_a   1.000
_cell.length_b   1.000
_cell.length_c   1.000
_cell.angle_alpha   90.00
_cell.angle_beta   90.00
_cell.angle_gamma   90.00
#
_symmetry.space_group_name_H-M   'P 1'
#
loop_
_entity.id
_entity.type
_entity.pdbx_description
1 polymer ?
#
loop_
_entity_poly.entity_id
_entity_poly.type
_entity_poly.pdbx_seq_one_letter_code
_entity_poly.pdbx_strand_id
1 'polypeptide(L)'
;MNYMDMKRILLFGLIALCALVSCRKQASVTATPFGRLSTGEEVTLWHLENASGASMDVTDFGCRIVRICMPDRDGVIDDVVVGYGDLEMFEKGDRFFGPVIGRFGNRINHASFTLDGTRYDIVANENLAGEPVQCHGGFKGFDRFVWKGEVVREKGRQGVRFYRLSPDGEEGFPGNMEAYVTYWLSDDNVVTLEYEATTDKPTVVNLSNHTYFNMSGSEPSYVMEHIMQVEADTCVQNNLQYCPDILLSVEDTPFDFREPHRVDYRIDMPNEHLRIMKGMSACWVIRDWDGTLRKAADLYDTKTGRGVETWTTEPALLTYTGRGFSLEKHPNGKYGPIDKFAGMLLETIHFPDSPNQARFPSTVLRPGEKYHSLTQYRFYAK
;
A
#
# COMPACT_ATOMS: atom_id res chain seq x y z
N MET A 1 -52.79 -33.10 -27.73
CA MET A 1 -51.47 -33.20 -27.13
C MET A 1 -51.56 -34.20 -26.00
N ASN A 2 -50.95 -35.39 -26.15
CA ASN A 2 -51.12 -36.51 -25.21
C ASN A 2 -50.33 -36.26 -23.91
N TYR A 3 -50.86 -36.78 -22.79
CA TYR A 3 -50.30 -36.70 -21.43
C TYR A 3 -48.81 -37.14 -21.35
N MET A 4 -48.36 -37.97 -22.29
CA MET A 4 -46.97 -38.38 -22.44
C MET A 4 -46.05 -37.29 -23.02
N ASP A 5 -46.57 -36.40 -23.86
CA ASP A 5 -45.78 -35.29 -24.45
C ASP A 5 -45.55 -34.16 -23.43
N MET A 6 -46.53 -33.91 -22.55
CA MET A 6 -46.39 -32.98 -21.44
C MET A 6 -45.31 -33.40 -20.39
N LYS A 7 -45.22 -34.73 -20.11
CA LYS A 7 -44.17 -35.26 -19.22
C LYS A 7 -42.77 -35.17 -19.83
N ARG A 8 -42.62 -35.32 -21.15
CA ARG A 8 -41.36 -35.18 -21.87
C ARG A 8 -40.91 -33.73 -21.90
N ILE A 9 -41.79 -32.76 -22.09
CA ILE A 9 -41.49 -31.31 -22.09
C ILE A 9 -41.12 -30.86 -20.67
N LEU A 10 -41.79 -31.35 -19.60
CA LEU A 10 -41.44 -31.08 -18.21
C LEU A 10 -40.10 -31.71 -17.81
N LEU A 11 -39.76 -32.92 -18.32
CA LEU A 11 -38.49 -33.57 -18.03
C LEU A 11 -37.29 -32.87 -18.71
N PHE A 12 -37.46 -32.38 -19.94
CA PHE A 12 -36.46 -31.60 -20.67
C PHE A 12 -36.29 -30.17 -20.03
N GLY A 13 -37.37 -29.57 -19.56
CA GLY A 13 -37.32 -28.29 -18.82
C GLY A 13 -36.58 -28.39 -17.49
N LEU A 14 -36.72 -29.51 -16.73
CA LEU A 14 -36.00 -29.73 -15.47
C LEU A 14 -34.51 -30.06 -15.70
N ILE A 15 -34.16 -30.76 -16.78
CA ILE A 15 -32.76 -31.06 -17.12
C ILE A 15 -32.03 -29.80 -17.62
N ALA A 16 -32.70 -28.88 -18.34
CA ALA A 16 -32.13 -27.60 -18.75
C ALA A 16 -31.93 -26.64 -17.57
N LEU A 17 -32.75 -26.74 -16.51
CA LEU A 17 -32.60 -25.90 -15.30
C LEU A 17 -31.48 -26.38 -14.35
N CYS A 18 -31.13 -27.69 -14.39
CA CYS A 18 -30.01 -28.23 -13.63
C CYS A 18 -28.63 -27.98 -14.27
N ALA A 19 -28.55 -27.59 -15.54
CA ALA A 19 -27.29 -27.31 -16.24
C ALA A 19 -26.75 -25.89 -16.03
N LEU A 20 -27.45 -25.01 -15.27
CA LEU A 20 -27.01 -23.68 -14.89
C LEU A 20 -26.54 -23.58 -13.42
N VAL A 21 -26.09 -24.70 -12.84
CA VAL A 21 -25.20 -24.59 -11.70
C VAL A 21 -23.86 -24.15 -12.26
N SER A 22 -23.76 -22.84 -12.53
CA SER A 22 -22.47 -22.17 -12.72
C SER A 22 -21.60 -22.62 -11.56
N CYS A 23 -20.52 -23.38 -11.83
CA CYS A 23 -19.45 -23.56 -10.87
C CYS A 23 -18.92 -22.16 -10.53
N ARG A 24 -19.49 -21.49 -9.54
CA ARG A 24 -18.87 -20.27 -9.00
C ARG A 24 -17.46 -20.66 -8.61
N LYS A 25 -16.48 -20.03 -9.24
CA LYS A 25 -15.09 -20.15 -8.83
C LYS A 25 -15.03 -19.81 -7.33
N GLN A 26 -14.41 -20.66 -6.56
CA GLN A 26 -14.29 -20.43 -5.12
C GLN A 26 -13.03 -19.60 -4.88
N ALA A 27 -13.11 -18.61 -4.03
CA ALA A 27 -11.93 -17.87 -3.60
C ALA A 27 -10.86 -18.81 -3.04
N SER A 28 -9.62 -18.59 -3.42
CA SER A 28 -8.50 -19.48 -3.07
C SER A 28 -7.25 -18.71 -2.63
N VAL A 29 -6.45 -19.37 -1.78
CA VAL A 29 -5.10 -18.94 -1.43
C VAL A 29 -4.16 -20.11 -1.67
N THR A 30 -3.13 -19.90 -2.50
CA THR A 30 -2.09 -20.89 -2.79
C THR A 30 -0.71 -20.31 -2.53
N ALA A 31 0.25 -21.17 -2.22
CA ALA A 31 1.64 -20.79 -1.96
C ALA A 31 2.56 -21.55 -2.91
N THR A 32 3.51 -20.85 -3.53
CA THR A 32 4.51 -21.42 -4.43
C THR A 32 5.90 -20.88 -4.11
N PRO A 33 6.98 -21.60 -4.38
CA PRO A 33 8.33 -21.05 -4.26
C PRO A 33 8.48 -19.82 -5.17
N PHE A 34 8.96 -18.70 -4.59
CA PHE A 34 9.29 -17.49 -5.37
C PHE A 34 10.77 -17.40 -5.70
N GLY A 35 11.61 -18.01 -4.89
CA GLY A 35 13.05 -18.08 -5.08
C GLY A 35 13.80 -18.23 -3.77
N ARG A 36 15.10 -17.96 -3.82
CA ARG A 36 16.02 -17.98 -2.67
C ARG A 36 16.86 -16.71 -2.65
N LEU A 37 16.90 -16.04 -1.51
CA LEU A 37 17.76 -14.86 -1.31
C LEU A 37 19.25 -15.24 -1.36
N SER A 38 20.10 -14.24 -1.58
CA SER A 38 21.57 -14.41 -1.52
C SER A 38 22.06 -14.91 -0.16
N THR A 39 21.28 -14.70 0.91
CA THR A 39 21.51 -15.24 2.27
C THR A 39 21.18 -16.72 2.39
N GLY A 40 20.51 -17.32 1.41
CA GLY A 40 20.07 -18.72 1.40
C GLY A 40 18.65 -18.94 1.92
N GLU A 41 17.95 -17.90 2.40
CA GLU A 41 16.56 -17.98 2.85
C GLU A 41 15.62 -18.23 1.67
N GLU A 42 14.69 -19.18 1.84
CA GLU A 42 13.66 -19.44 0.84
C GLU A 42 12.53 -18.42 0.97
N VAL A 43 12.02 -17.98 -0.19
CA VAL A 43 10.95 -16.99 -0.28
C VAL A 43 9.76 -17.60 -1.00
N THR A 44 8.57 -17.38 -0.44
CA THR A 44 7.28 -17.89 -0.93
C THR A 44 6.47 -16.77 -1.57
N LEU A 45 5.83 -17.08 -2.69
CA LEU A 45 4.78 -16.25 -3.30
C LEU A 45 3.41 -16.83 -2.93
N TRP A 46 2.58 -15.99 -2.36
CA TRP A 46 1.20 -16.28 -1.97
C TRP A 46 0.27 -15.66 -2.99
N HIS A 47 -0.51 -16.49 -3.67
CA HIS A 47 -1.51 -16.08 -4.65
C HIS A 47 -2.90 -16.17 -4.04
N LEU A 48 -3.60 -15.05 -3.98
CA LEU A 48 -5.00 -14.92 -3.58
C LEU A 48 -5.83 -14.67 -4.84
N GLU A 49 -6.89 -15.42 -5.02
CA GLU A 49 -7.83 -15.22 -6.11
C GLU A 49 -9.26 -15.23 -5.57
N ASN A 50 -10.09 -14.27 -5.99
CA ASN A 50 -11.49 -14.18 -5.58
C ASN A 50 -12.42 -14.90 -6.58
N ALA A 51 -13.71 -14.99 -6.26
CA ALA A 51 -14.70 -15.66 -7.10
C ALA A 51 -14.95 -14.96 -8.44
N SER A 52 -14.60 -13.66 -8.58
CA SER A 52 -14.72 -12.89 -9.84
C SER A 52 -13.51 -13.03 -10.75
N GLY A 53 -12.44 -13.68 -10.31
CA GLY A 53 -11.18 -13.86 -11.05
C GLY A 53 -10.17 -12.74 -10.85
N ALA A 54 -10.47 -11.74 -10.03
CA ALA A 54 -9.46 -10.79 -9.58
C ALA A 54 -8.47 -11.47 -8.64
N SER A 55 -7.21 -11.05 -8.66
CA SER A 55 -6.15 -11.73 -7.89
C SER A 55 -5.11 -10.76 -7.32
N MET A 56 -4.39 -11.25 -6.32
CA MET A 56 -3.25 -10.56 -5.70
C MET A 56 -2.14 -11.56 -5.40
N ASP A 57 -0.90 -11.17 -5.73
CA ASP A 57 0.31 -11.90 -5.37
C ASP A 57 1.08 -11.13 -4.30
N VAL A 58 1.41 -11.80 -3.19
CA VAL A 58 2.18 -11.26 -2.08
C VAL A 58 3.33 -12.20 -1.74
N THR A 59 4.54 -11.68 -1.54
CA THR A 59 5.68 -12.49 -1.08
C THR A 59 5.92 -12.28 0.41
N ASP A 60 6.42 -13.30 1.10
CA ASP A 60 6.86 -13.21 2.48
C ASP A 60 8.17 -12.39 2.67
N PHE A 61 8.89 -12.08 1.60
CA PHE A 61 10.01 -11.13 1.65
C PHE A 61 9.50 -9.68 1.71
N GLY A 62 9.47 -9.13 2.92
CA GLY A 62 8.96 -7.79 3.22
C GLY A 62 7.43 -7.68 3.13
N CYS A 63 6.69 -8.79 3.18
CA CYS A 63 5.23 -8.82 2.96
C CYS A 63 4.82 -8.02 1.71
N ARG A 64 5.56 -8.18 0.63
CA ARG A 64 5.53 -7.31 -0.54
C ARG A 64 4.41 -7.70 -1.49
N ILE A 65 3.57 -6.72 -1.84
CA ILE A 65 2.63 -6.88 -2.96
C ILE A 65 3.44 -6.87 -4.26
N VAL A 66 3.36 -7.98 -5.01
CA VAL A 66 4.04 -8.15 -6.29
C VAL A 66 3.10 -7.78 -7.43
N ARG A 67 1.80 -8.12 -7.29
CA ARG A 67 0.79 -7.98 -8.34
C ARG A 67 -0.58 -7.79 -7.72
N ILE A 68 -1.42 -6.99 -8.36
CA ILE A 68 -2.88 -6.93 -8.14
C ILE A 68 -3.53 -6.87 -9.52
N CYS A 69 -4.28 -7.92 -9.89
CA CYS A 69 -4.96 -8.01 -11.17
C CYS A 69 -6.45 -7.72 -11.00
N MET A 70 -6.93 -6.66 -11.67
CA MET A 70 -8.30 -6.18 -11.55
C MET A 70 -8.95 -5.95 -12.92
N PRO A 71 -10.26 -6.18 -13.07
CA PRO A 71 -10.97 -5.96 -14.32
C PRO A 71 -11.05 -4.46 -14.66
N ASP A 72 -11.02 -4.16 -15.95
CA ASP A 72 -11.40 -2.86 -16.49
C ASP A 72 -12.91 -2.81 -16.82
N ARG A 73 -13.38 -1.71 -17.48
CA ARG A 73 -14.79 -1.54 -17.88
C ARG A 73 -15.28 -2.60 -18.87
N ASP A 74 -14.39 -3.21 -19.63
CA ASP A 74 -14.68 -4.25 -20.62
C ASP A 74 -14.51 -5.67 -20.02
N GLY A 75 -14.15 -5.77 -18.74
CA GLY A 75 -13.90 -7.01 -18.02
C GLY A 75 -12.51 -7.61 -18.26
N VAL A 76 -11.59 -6.88 -18.89
CA VAL A 76 -10.21 -7.33 -19.09
C VAL A 76 -9.44 -7.18 -17.77
N ILE A 77 -8.99 -8.32 -17.23
CA ILE A 77 -8.20 -8.36 -16.00
C ILE A 77 -6.74 -8.08 -16.33
N ASP A 78 -6.15 -7.08 -15.65
CA ASP A 78 -4.76 -6.71 -15.83
C ASP A 78 -4.14 -6.24 -14.50
N ASP A 79 -2.80 -6.29 -14.41
CA ASP A 79 -2.04 -5.92 -13.22
C ASP A 79 -1.90 -4.40 -13.08
N VAL A 80 -2.38 -3.87 -11.98
CA VAL A 80 -2.37 -2.43 -11.66
C VAL A 80 -1.21 -2.02 -10.74
N VAL A 81 -0.23 -2.90 -10.50
CA VAL A 81 0.93 -2.63 -9.63
C VAL A 81 2.20 -2.46 -10.44
N VAL A 82 2.91 -1.37 -10.21
CA VAL A 82 4.22 -1.10 -10.79
C VAL A 82 5.32 -1.66 -9.89
N GLY A 83 6.31 -2.33 -10.47
CA GLY A 83 7.44 -2.89 -9.75
C GLY A 83 8.16 -4.00 -10.49
N TYR A 84 8.86 -4.84 -9.74
CA TYR A 84 9.58 -5.99 -10.25
C TYR A 84 8.70 -7.25 -10.23
N GLY A 85 9.08 -8.26 -11.03
CA GLY A 85 8.39 -9.54 -11.11
C GLY A 85 9.18 -10.71 -10.53
N ASP A 86 10.43 -10.51 -10.13
CA ASP A 86 11.32 -11.54 -9.63
C ASP A 86 12.03 -11.15 -8.33
N LEU A 87 12.46 -12.16 -7.57
CA LEU A 87 13.06 -11.99 -6.25
C LEU A 87 14.42 -11.29 -6.32
N GLU A 88 15.23 -11.57 -7.35
CA GLU A 88 16.57 -10.98 -7.49
C GLU A 88 16.49 -9.46 -7.58
N MET A 89 15.53 -8.95 -8.35
CA MET A 89 15.32 -7.51 -8.47
C MET A 89 14.78 -6.88 -7.19
N PHE A 90 13.94 -7.58 -6.43
CA PHE A 90 13.50 -7.09 -5.11
C PHE A 90 14.63 -7.08 -4.07
N GLU A 91 15.58 -8.01 -4.16
CA GLU A 91 16.73 -8.05 -3.26
C GLU A 91 17.75 -6.96 -3.58
N LYS A 92 18.06 -6.74 -4.88
CA LYS A 92 19.17 -5.91 -5.36
C LYS A 92 18.75 -4.53 -5.86
N GLY A 93 17.50 -4.38 -6.31
CA GLY A 93 16.98 -3.17 -6.90
C GLY A 93 16.45 -2.16 -5.88
N ASP A 94 15.55 -1.29 -6.33
CA ASP A 94 14.88 -0.34 -5.45
C ASP A 94 14.05 -1.09 -4.39
N ARG A 95 14.23 -0.71 -3.13
CA ARG A 95 13.65 -1.38 -1.97
C ARG A 95 12.14 -1.30 -1.89
N PHE A 96 11.55 -0.21 -2.41
CA PHE A 96 10.21 0.19 -2.01
C PHE A 96 9.13 -0.07 -3.04
N PHE A 97 9.30 -1.06 -3.92
CA PHE A 97 8.20 -1.57 -4.74
C PHE A 97 7.36 -2.58 -3.95
N GLY A 98 6.25 -2.13 -3.37
CA GLY A 98 5.20 -2.93 -2.75
C GLY A 98 5.41 -3.49 -1.33
N PRO A 99 6.50 -3.25 -0.59
CA PRO A 99 6.68 -3.88 0.72
C PRO A 99 5.84 -3.21 1.81
N VAL A 100 5.70 -3.94 2.91
CA VAL A 100 5.38 -3.32 4.20
C VAL A 100 6.61 -2.56 4.68
N ILE A 101 6.40 -1.33 5.14
CA ILE A 101 7.41 -0.50 5.74
C ILE A 101 7.19 -0.38 7.25
N GLY A 102 8.30 -0.36 7.99
CA GLY A 102 8.34 -0.33 9.46
C GLY A 102 9.78 -0.55 9.94
N ARG A 103 10.05 -0.40 11.27
CA ARG A 103 9.09 -0.19 12.35
C ARG A 103 8.35 1.15 12.25
N PHE A 104 8.99 2.18 11.66
CA PHE A 104 8.39 3.49 11.44
C PHE A 104 8.45 3.86 9.94
N GLY A 105 7.27 3.98 9.33
CA GLY A 105 7.11 4.39 7.93
C GLY A 105 7.39 5.87 7.76
N ASN A 106 7.91 6.23 6.58
CA ASN A 106 8.41 7.55 6.27
C ASN A 106 9.54 8.00 7.20
N ARG A 107 9.72 9.30 7.49
CA ARG A 107 10.93 9.86 8.09
C ARG A 107 10.77 10.21 9.56
N ILE A 108 11.87 10.03 10.30
CA ILE A 108 12.10 10.62 11.62
C ILE A 108 13.32 11.55 11.50
N ASN A 109 13.08 12.84 11.74
CA ASN A 109 14.10 13.89 11.61
C ASN A 109 15.23 13.72 12.64
N HIS A 110 16.44 14.13 12.28
CA HIS A 110 17.67 13.96 13.10
C HIS A 110 17.94 12.52 13.53
N ALA A 111 17.26 11.52 12.91
CA ALA A 111 17.32 10.10 13.27
C ALA A 111 17.27 9.88 14.79
N SER A 112 16.38 10.60 15.48
CA SER A 112 16.20 10.48 16.93
C SER A 112 14.83 10.93 17.38
N PHE A 113 14.39 10.45 18.54
CA PHE A 113 13.17 10.89 19.22
C PHE A 113 13.33 10.77 20.74
N THR A 114 12.46 11.45 21.47
CA THR A 114 12.39 11.32 22.94
C THR A 114 11.09 10.65 23.34
N LEU A 115 11.19 9.60 24.15
CA LEU A 115 10.06 8.85 24.68
C LEU A 115 10.22 8.70 26.21
N ASP A 116 9.22 9.15 26.96
CA ASP A 116 9.22 9.12 28.44
C ASP A 116 10.49 9.73 29.07
N GLY A 117 10.99 10.82 28.47
CA GLY A 117 12.20 11.53 28.93
C GLY A 117 13.53 10.87 28.50
N THR A 118 13.49 9.73 27.86
CA THR A 118 14.67 9.04 27.30
C THR A 118 14.82 9.36 25.83
N ARG A 119 16.00 9.84 25.43
CA ARG A 119 16.35 10.02 24.01
C ARG A 119 16.78 8.70 23.41
N TYR A 120 16.25 8.38 22.24
CA TYR A 120 16.65 7.26 21.41
C TYR A 120 17.26 7.79 20.13
N ASP A 121 18.52 7.44 19.88
CA ASP A 121 19.20 7.66 18.60
C ASP A 121 19.01 6.41 17.76
N ILE A 122 18.39 6.57 16.60
CA ILE A 122 18.06 5.49 15.66
C ILE A 122 18.97 5.57 14.43
N VAL A 123 19.02 4.50 13.65
CA VAL A 123 19.97 4.44 12.52
C VAL A 123 19.55 5.41 11.41
N ALA A 124 20.40 6.39 11.10
CA ALA A 124 20.23 7.29 9.98
C ALA A 124 20.63 6.57 8.67
N ASN A 125 19.69 6.40 7.75
CA ASN A 125 19.95 5.83 6.43
C ASN A 125 19.84 6.86 5.28
N GLU A 126 19.52 8.10 5.61
CA GLU A 126 19.56 9.25 4.70
C GLU A 126 20.34 10.40 5.34
N ASN A 127 20.95 11.25 4.50
CA ASN A 127 21.47 12.56 4.89
C ASN A 127 20.83 13.60 3.96
N LEU A 128 19.94 14.42 4.51
CA LEU A 128 19.16 15.36 3.75
C LEU A 128 19.46 16.80 4.20
N ALA A 129 19.93 17.63 3.29
CA ALA A 129 20.37 19.00 3.57
C ALA A 129 21.42 19.09 4.71
N GLY A 130 22.29 18.08 4.83
CA GLY A 130 23.34 18.02 5.85
C GLY A 130 22.93 17.40 7.20
N GLU A 131 21.67 17.01 7.35
CA GLU A 131 21.13 16.44 8.59
C GLU A 131 20.88 14.94 8.45
N PRO A 132 21.15 14.14 9.51
CA PRO A 132 20.83 12.72 9.52
C PRO A 132 19.32 12.51 9.62
N VAL A 133 18.79 11.57 8.85
CA VAL A 133 17.36 11.23 8.84
C VAL A 133 17.22 9.71 8.77
N GLN A 134 16.29 9.14 9.54
CA GLN A 134 15.88 7.77 9.30
C GLN A 134 14.66 7.76 8.37
N CYS A 135 14.69 6.89 7.37
CA CYS A 135 13.60 6.68 6.43
C CYS A 135 13.19 5.21 6.41
N HIS A 136 11.90 4.93 6.49
CA HIS A 136 11.28 3.60 6.33
C HIS A 136 11.91 2.50 7.21
N GLY A 137 12.24 2.83 8.46
CA GLY A 137 12.76 1.88 9.44
C GLY A 137 14.25 1.56 9.32
N GLY A 138 15.03 2.39 8.57
CA GLY A 138 16.48 2.29 8.53
C GLY A 138 17.04 1.49 7.36
N PHE A 139 18.29 1.03 7.46
CA PHE A 139 18.95 0.25 6.41
C PHE A 139 18.35 -1.15 6.26
N LYS A 140 17.96 -1.75 7.36
CA LYS A 140 17.35 -3.08 7.41
C LYS A 140 15.96 -3.00 8.01
N GLY A 141 15.07 -2.25 7.34
CA GLY A 141 13.66 -2.13 7.71
C GLY A 141 12.85 -3.39 7.42
N PHE A 142 11.57 -3.36 7.69
CA PHE A 142 10.65 -4.50 7.55
C PHE A 142 10.59 -5.09 6.14
N ASP A 143 10.93 -4.31 5.14
CA ASP A 143 11.05 -4.69 3.73
C ASP A 143 12.19 -5.70 3.44
N ARG A 144 13.14 -5.89 4.37
CA ARG A 144 14.38 -6.69 4.19
C ARG A 144 14.37 -8.04 4.91
N PHE A 145 13.23 -8.46 5.44
CA PHE A 145 13.12 -9.72 6.16
C PHE A 145 12.14 -10.66 5.46
N VAL A 146 12.40 -11.96 5.56
CA VAL A 146 11.42 -13.00 5.25
C VAL A 146 10.54 -13.17 6.49
N TRP A 147 9.24 -12.97 6.32
CA TRP A 147 8.24 -13.12 7.37
C TRP A 147 7.65 -14.52 7.35
N LYS A 148 7.19 -14.99 8.49
CA LYS A 148 6.46 -16.27 8.55
C LYS A 148 5.04 -16.07 8.06
N GLY A 149 4.71 -16.66 6.89
CA GLY A 149 3.38 -16.60 6.29
C GLY A 149 2.51 -17.82 6.64
N GLU A 150 1.20 -17.61 6.77
CA GLU A 150 0.19 -18.65 6.93
C GLU A 150 -1.14 -18.27 6.29
N VAL A 151 -1.88 -19.26 5.79
CA VAL A 151 -3.25 -19.04 5.32
C VAL A 151 -4.17 -18.86 6.51
N VAL A 152 -4.97 -17.80 6.48
CA VAL A 152 -5.99 -17.54 7.50
C VAL A 152 -7.39 -17.55 6.90
N ARG A 153 -8.38 -17.96 7.72
CA ARG A 153 -9.79 -18.02 7.34
C ARG A 153 -10.63 -17.41 8.44
N GLU A 154 -11.43 -16.43 8.07
CA GLU A 154 -12.30 -15.73 9.01
C GLU A 154 -13.60 -15.29 8.32
N LYS A 155 -14.75 -15.55 8.95
CA LYS A 155 -16.08 -15.09 8.50
C LYS A 155 -16.34 -15.36 7.01
N GLY A 156 -15.89 -16.52 6.50
CA GLY A 156 -16.08 -16.94 5.10
C GLY A 156 -15.11 -16.34 4.09
N ARG A 157 -14.16 -15.49 4.50
CA ARG A 157 -13.06 -14.99 3.67
C ARG A 157 -11.76 -15.75 3.93
N GLN A 158 -10.87 -15.78 2.94
CA GLN A 158 -9.52 -16.32 3.04
C GLN A 158 -8.50 -15.22 2.82
N GLY A 159 -7.36 -15.34 3.50
CA GLY A 159 -6.26 -14.39 3.39
C GLY A 159 -4.92 -15.04 3.73
N VAL A 160 -3.88 -14.25 3.70
CA VAL A 160 -2.55 -14.63 4.18
C VAL A 160 -2.13 -13.68 5.29
N ARG A 161 -1.65 -14.25 6.40
CA ARG A 161 -1.13 -13.52 7.54
C ARG A 161 0.36 -13.74 7.64
N PHE A 162 1.09 -12.66 7.80
CA PHE A 162 2.53 -12.66 8.00
C PHE A 162 2.86 -12.22 9.42
N TYR A 163 3.88 -12.86 10.01
CA TYR A 163 4.38 -12.58 11.35
C TYR A 163 5.88 -12.40 11.35
N ARG A 164 6.36 -11.43 12.13
CA ARG A 164 7.76 -11.33 12.55
C ARG A 164 7.90 -10.74 13.95
N LEU A 165 8.97 -11.13 14.62
CA LEU A 165 9.49 -10.43 15.78
C LEU A 165 10.55 -9.41 15.32
N SER A 166 10.36 -8.14 15.70
CA SER A 166 11.36 -7.08 15.57
C SER A 166 12.02 -6.92 16.95
N PRO A 167 13.29 -7.31 17.14
CA PRO A 167 13.92 -7.35 18.46
C PRO A 167 14.21 -5.95 19.00
N ASP A 168 14.36 -5.86 20.33
CA ASP A 168 14.81 -4.65 21.03
C ASP A 168 16.14 -4.15 20.44
N GLY A 169 16.19 -2.85 20.07
CA GLY A 169 17.36 -2.23 19.46
C GLY A 169 17.47 -2.41 17.94
N GLU A 170 16.53 -3.11 17.26
CA GLU A 170 16.54 -3.19 15.80
C GLU A 170 16.46 -1.78 15.19
N GLU A 171 17.47 -1.42 14.35
CA GLU A 171 17.64 -0.08 13.77
C GLU A 171 17.59 1.07 14.81
N GLY A 172 17.82 0.75 16.09
CA GLY A 172 17.82 1.69 17.23
C GLY A 172 16.47 1.83 17.95
N PHE A 173 15.41 1.18 17.50
CA PHE A 173 14.08 1.25 18.15
C PHE A 173 14.02 0.41 19.43
N PRO A 174 13.46 0.92 20.54
CA PRO A 174 13.32 0.17 21.79
C PRO A 174 12.20 -0.88 21.72
N GLY A 175 12.35 -1.92 22.51
CA GLY A 175 11.37 -2.98 22.75
C GLY A 175 11.34 -4.09 21.70
N ASN A 176 11.09 -5.32 22.16
CA ASN A 176 10.71 -6.41 21.29
C ASN A 176 9.29 -6.17 20.82
N MET A 177 9.06 -6.18 19.51
CA MET A 177 7.76 -5.93 18.90
C MET A 177 7.34 -7.12 18.05
N GLU A 178 6.24 -7.76 18.41
CA GLU A 178 5.57 -8.73 17.53
C GLU A 178 4.71 -7.97 16.53
N ALA A 179 4.94 -8.18 15.25
CA ALA A 179 4.20 -7.54 14.17
C ALA A 179 3.51 -8.56 13.28
N TYR A 180 2.27 -8.25 12.94
CA TYR A 180 1.45 -9.04 12.03
C TYR A 180 0.91 -8.16 10.92
N VAL A 181 0.87 -8.70 9.71
CA VAL A 181 0.20 -8.08 8.57
C VAL A 181 -0.66 -9.12 7.89
N THR A 182 -1.96 -8.84 7.73
CA THR A 182 -2.89 -9.75 7.08
C THR A 182 -3.42 -9.13 5.81
N TYR A 183 -3.34 -9.86 4.71
CA TYR A 183 -3.90 -9.50 3.41
C TYR A 183 -5.15 -10.31 3.13
N TRP A 184 -6.20 -9.61 2.71
CA TRP A 184 -7.47 -10.20 2.31
C TRP A 184 -7.84 -9.71 0.92
N LEU A 185 -8.42 -10.57 0.10
CA LEU A 185 -9.06 -10.21 -1.16
C LEU A 185 -10.51 -10.70 -1.14
N SER A 186 -11.45 -9.75 -1.22
CA SER A 186 -12.88 -10.06 -1.21
C SER A 186 -13.47 -10.23 -2.61
N ASP A 187 -14.67 -10.81 -2.71
CA ASP A 187 -15.35 -11.05 -4.00
C ASP A 187 -15.83 -9.76 -4.69
N ASP A 188 -15.90 -8.66 -3.97
CA ASP A 188 -16.20 -7.31 -4.46
C ASP A 188 -14.95 -6.48 -4.79
N ASN A 189 -13.82 -7.18 -5.03
CA ASN A 189 -12.55 -6.59 -5.44
C ASN A 189 -11.94 -5.60 -4.43
N VAL A 190 -12.12 -5.86 -3.13
CA VAL A 190 -11.46 -5.10 -2.08
C VAL A 190 -10.23 -5.85 -1.59
N VAL A 191 -9.06 -5.22 -1.72
CA VAL A 191 -7.83 -5.63 -1.05
C VAL A 191 -7.77 -4.95 0.30
N THR A 192 -7.71 -5.73 1.38
CA THR A 192 -7.60 -5.21 2.74
C THR A 192 -6.24 -5.60 3.34
N LEU A 193 -5.55 -4.61 3.88
CA LEU A 193 -4.32 -4.74 4.67
C LEU A 193 -4.67 -4.43 6.12
N GLU A 194 -4.44 -5.38 7.00
CA GLU A 194 -4.68 -5.26 8.43
C GLU A 194 -3.35 -5.41 9.17
N TYR A 195 -2.96 -4.40 9.92
CA TYR A 195 -1.72 -4.35 10.68
C TYR A 195 -2.01 -4.46 12.15
N GLU A 196 -1.25 -5.30 12.84
CA GLU A 196 -1.32 -5.48 14.29
C GLU A 196 0.09 -5.54 14.87
N ALA A 197 0.27 -4.94 16.05
CA ALA A 197 1.52 -5.10 16.79
C ALA A 197 1.31 -5.02 18.29
N THR A 198 2.21 -5.70 19.04
CA THR A 198 2.35 -5.59 20.49
C THR A 198 3.83 -5.42 20.84
N THR A 199 4.12 -4.88 22.01
CA THR A 199 5.49 -4.62 22.47
C THR A 199 5.68 -4.95 23.94
N ASP A 200 6.91 -5.27 24.35
CA ASP A 200 7.30 -5.47 25.76
C ASP A 200 7.87 -4.21 26.43
N LYS A 201 8.18 -3.16 25.64
CA LYS A 201 8.63 -1.84 26.13
C LYS A 201 7.95 -0.72 25.32
N PRO A 202 7.80 0.50 25.87
CA PRO A 202 7.34 1.63 25.08
C PRO A 202 8.21 1.82 23.84
N THR A 203 7.57 1.96 22.68
CA THR A 203 8.22 2.17 21.37
C THR A 203 7.34 3.05 20.48
N VAL A 204 7.84 3.40 19.30
CA VAL A 204 7.07 4.10 18.28
C VAL A 204 6.80 3.15 17.09
N VAL A 205 5.57 3.19 16.57
CA VAL A 205 5.11 2.30 15.50
C VAL A 205 4.35 3.11 14.46
N ASN A 206 4.68 2.91 13.19
CA ASN A 206 3.97 3.47 12.07
C ASN A 206 4.13 2.51 10.88
N LEU A 207 3.21 1.57 10.73
CA LEU A 207 3.24 0.56 9.66
C LEU A 207 2.43 1.02 8.47
N SER A 208 2.94 0.78 7.28
CA SER A 208 2.28 1.08 6.02
C SER A 208 2.71 0.12 4.91
N ASN A 209 2.16 0.31 3.69
CA ASN A 209 2.55 -0.43 2.50
C ASN A 209 2.91 0.53 1.35
N HIS A 210 4.01 0.24 0.68
CA HIS A 210 4.61 1.13 -0.31
C HIS A 210 4.33 0.66 -1.76
N THR A 211 3.07 0.32 -2.05
CA THR A 211 2.66 -0.12 -3.39
C THR A 211 2.42 1.07 -4.31
N TYR A 212 3.00 0.99 -5.51
CA TYR A 212 2.75 1.95 -6.59
C TYR A 212 1.67 1.42 -7.51
N PHE A 213 0.62 2.19 -7.72
CA PHE A 213 -0.51 1.87 -8.58
C PHE A 213 -0.42 2.55 -9.93
N ASN A 214 -0.86 1.83 -10.98
CA ASN A 214 -1.16 2.40 -12.29
C ASN A 214 -2.45 1.76 -12.82
N MET A 215 -3.53 2.52 -12.83
CA MET A 215 -4.85 2.02 -13.22
C MET A 215 -4.96 1.72 -14.72
N SER A 216 -4.00 2.13 -15.55
CA SER A 216 -3.93 1.73 -16.96
C SER A 216 -3.61 0.24 -17.15
N GLY A 217 -3.06 -0.43 -16.13
CA GLY A 217 -2.63 -1.82 -16.20
C GLY A 217 -1.15 -1.98 -16.54
N SER A 218 -0.81 -3.11 -17.18
CA SER A 218 0.57 -3.48 -17.52
C SER A 218 1.18 -2.68 -18.68
N GLU A 219 0.35 -1.99 -19.47
CA GLU A 219 0.83 -1.12 -20.55
C GLU A 219 1.55 0.12 -19.97
N PRO A 220 2.74 0.47 -20.49
CA PRO A 220 3.45 1.65 -20.02
C PRO A 220 2.63 2.93 -20.17
N SER A 221 2.35 3.60 -19.07
CA SER A 221 1.61 4.86 -19.06
C SER A 221 2.06 5.76 -17.91
N TYR A 222 1.68 7.02 -17.98
CA TYR A 222 2.01 8.00 -16.94
C TYR A 222 0.82 8.26 -16.03
N VAL A 223 0.99 8.04 -14.74
CA VAL A 223 -0.07 8.30 -13.73
C VAL A 223 -0.45 9.78 -13.63
N MET A 224 0.36 10.68 -14.21
CA MET A 224 0.05 12.12 -14.26
C MET A 224 -1.24 12.43 -15.03
N GLU A 225 -1.69 11.54 -15.92
CA GLU A 225 -2.95 11.66 -16.65
C GLU A 225 -4.16 11.08 -15.90
N HIS A 226 -3.95 10.31 -14.84
CA HIS A 226 -5.03 9.78 -14.01
C HIS A 226 -5.79 10.90 -13.32
N ILE A 227 -7.04 10.65 -13.02
CA ILE A 227 -7.88 11.54 -12.20
C ILE A 227 -7.72 11.14 -10.74
N MET A 228 -7.42 12.10 -9.90
CA MET A 228 -7.28 11.92 -8.45
C MET A 228 -8.26 12.83 -7.72
N GLN A 229 -8.84 12.32 -6.63
CA GLN A 229 -9.56 13.09 -5.62
C GLN A 229 -9.02 12.70 -4.24
N VAL A 230 -8.91 13.67 -3.32
CA VAL A 230 -8.41 13.44 -1.96
C VAL A 230 -9.35 14.10 -0.95
N GLU A 231 -9.76 13.34 0.07
CA GLU A 231 -10.64 13.81 1.14
C GLU A 231 -9.84 14.59 2.21
N ALA A 232 -9.27 15.72 1.80
CA ALA A 232 -8.42 16.55 2.65
C ALA A 232 -8.57 18.03 2.33
N ASP A 233 -8.67 18.86 3.37
CA ASP A 233 -8.64 20.34 3.25
C ASP A 233 -7.27 20.92 3.57
N THR A 234 -6.34 20.06 4.04
CA THR A 234 -5.02 20.43 4.51
C THR A 234 -3.99 19.41 4.06
N CYS A 235 -2.80 19.88 3.70
CA CYS A 235 -1.64 19.04 3.48
C CYS A 235 -0.44 19.53 4.29
N VAL A 236 0.55 18.66 4.46
CA VAL A 236 1.81 18.97 5.13
C VAL A 236 2.79 19.55 4.12
N GLN A 237 3.29 20.76 4.35
CA GLN A 237 4.48 21.26 3.69
C GLN A 237 5.70 20.70 4.41
N ASN A 238 6.61 20.10 3.67
CA ASN A 238 7.86 19.58 4.19
C ASN A 238 8.96 20.64 4.21
N ASN A 239 9.90 20.48 5.13
CA ASN A 239 11.20 21.14 5.10
C ASN A 239 12.18 20.45 4.13
N LEU A 240 13.44 20.88 4.08
CA LEU A 240 14.47 20.31 3.22
C LEU A 240 14.91 18.89 3.60
N GLN A 241 14.58 18.43 4.81
CA GLN A 241 14.75 17.05 5.27
C GLN A 241 13.57 16.15 4.88
N TYR A 242 12.62 16.66 4.11
CA TYR A 242 11.35 16.02 3.75
C TYR A 242 10.51 15.60 4.98
N CYS A 243 10.71 16.30 6.10
CA CYS A 243 9.93 16.16 7.32
C CYS A 243 8.91 17.29 7.45
N PRO A 244 7.82 17.11 8.22
CA PRO A 244 6.77 18.10 8.39
C PRO A 244 7.28 19.44 8.96
N ASP A 245 6.97 20.54 8.26
CA ASP A 245 7.24 21.91 8.69
C ASP A 245 5.94 22.60 9.13
N ILE A 246 5.05 22.87 8.17
CA ILE A 246 3.78 23.54 8.45
C ILE A 246 2.60 22.78 7.83
N LEU A 247 1.40 23.05 8.33
CA LEU A 247 0.14 22.61 7.73
C LEU A 247 -0.40 23.73 6.82
N LEU A 248 -0.73 23.39 5.58
CA LEU A 248 -1.24 24.32 4.57
C LEU A 248 -2.67 23.94 4.20
N SER A 249 -3.53 24.94 4.01
CA SER A 249 -4.75 24.76 3.25
C SER A 249 -4.42 24.31 1.83
N VAL A 250 -5.17 23.36 1.30
CA VAL A 250 -5.03 22.95 -0.11
C VAL A 250 -5.71 23.93 -1.07
N GLU A 251 -6.61 24.76 -0.56
CA GLU A 251 -7.44 25.68 -1.35
C GLU A 251 -6.57 26.61 -2.24
N ASP A 252 -6.92 26.66 -3.52
CA ASP A 252 -6.20 27.43 -4.55
C ASP A 252 -4.71 27.10 -4.69
N THR A 253 -4.28 25.92 -4.30
CA THR A 253 -2.91 25.41 -4.46
C THR A 253 -2.83 24.31 -5.52
N PRO A 254 -1.63 23.85 -5.93
CA PRO A 254 -1.46 22.64 -6.74
C PRO A 254 -1.94 21.36 -6.06
N PHE A 255 -2.20 21.41 -4.76
CA PHE A 255 -2.66 20.27 -3.94
C PHE A 255 -4.16 20.28 -3.69
N ASP A 256 -4.95 21.12 -4.38
CA ASP A 256 -6.40 21.14 -4.26
C ASP A 256 -7.06 20.04 -5.10
N PHE A 257 -7.13 18.85 -4.51
CA PHE A 257 -7.80 17.66 -5.05
C PHE A 257 -9.11 17.34 -4.31
N ARG A 258 -9.72 18.32 -3.68
CA ARG A 258 -11.06 18.15 -3.07
C ARG A 258 -12.12 17.77 -4.09
N GLU A 259 -11.98 18.26 -5.32
CA GLU A 259 -12.69 17.81 -6.51
C GLU A 259 -11.78 16.96 -7.41
N PRO A 260 -12.35 16.07 -8.26
CA PRO A 260 -11.56 15.24 -9.15
C PRO A 260 -10.79 16.06 -10.19
N HIS A 261 -9.47 15.94 -10.20
CA HIS A 261 -8.58 16.56 -11.18
C HIS A 261 -7.53 15.57 -11.68
N ARG A 262 -6.95 15.86 -12.86
CA ARG A 262 -5.74 15.14 -13.32
C ARG A 262 -4.62 15.33 -12.28
N VAL A 263 -3.78 14.30 -12.10
CA VAL A 263 -2.66 14.35 -11.15
C VAL A 263 -1.69 15.51 -11.48
N ASP A 264 -1.55 15.91 -12.76
CA ASP A 264 -0.75 17.05 -13.17
C ASP A 264 -1.47 18.41 -13.05
N TYR A 265 -2.66 18.45 -12.45
CA TYR A 265 -3.40 19.68 -12.22
C TYR A 265 -2.55 20.73 -11.51
N ARG A 266 -2.46 21.93 -12.10
CA ARG A 266 -1.67 23.06 -11.56
C ARG A 266 -0.20 22.73 -11.24
N ILE A 267 0.41 21.69 -11.84
CA ILE A 267 1.80 21.27 -11.56
C ILE A 267 2.83 22.36 -11.85
N ASP A 268 2.55 23.27 -12.78
CA ASP A 268 3.41 24.40 -13.15
C ASP A 268 3.18 25.66 -12.31
N MET A 269 2.23 25.61 -11.36
CA MET A 269 1.97 26.73 -10.46
C MET A 269 3.15 26.93 -9.50
N PRO A 270 3.68 28.17 -9.33
CA PRO A 270 4.73 28.44 -8.36
C PRO A 270 4.28 28.06 -6.93
N ASN A 271 4.94 27.06 -6.36
CA ASN A 271 4.63 26.59 -5.02
C ASN A 271 5.89 26.04 -4.35
N GLU A 272 6.15 26.45 -3.10
CA GLU A 272 7.36 26.08 -2.37
C GLU A 272 7.42 24.58 -2.07
N HIS A 273 6.29 23.95 -1.74
CA HIS A 273 6.26 22.50 -1.49
C HIS A 273 6.56 21.70 -2.77
N LEU A 274 6.01 22.09 -3.93
CA LEU A 274 6.38 21.48 -5.22
C LEU A 274 7.88 21.63 -5.50
N ARG A 275 8.46 22.78 -5.15
CA ARG A 275 9.90 23.04 -5.33
C ARG A 275 10.75 22.14 -4.43
N ILE A 276 10.39 22.01 -3.15
CA ILE A 276 11.08 21.14 -2.19
C ILE A 276 10.95 19.69 -2.63
N MET A 277 9.74 19.23 -2.90
CA MET A 277 9.44 17.84 -3.27
C MET A 277 9.82 17.50 -4.71
N LYS A 278 10.14 18.52 -5.53
CA LYS A 278 10.48 18.40 -6.98
C LYS A 278 9.38 17.70 -7.78
N GLY A 279 8.11 17.95 -7.44
CA GLY A 279 6.95 17.37 -8.11
C GLY A 279 5.78 17.07 -7.15
N MET A 280 4.76 16.41 -7.69
CA MET A 280 3.55 16.03 -6.96
C MET A 280 3.88 14.91 -5.96
N SER A 281 4.09 15.30 -4.73
CA SER A 281 4.25 14.42 -3.56
C SER A 281 3.77 15.19 -2.34
N ALA A 282 2.78 14.67 -1.63
CA ALA A 282 2.19 15.35 -0.50
C ALA A 282 1.72 14.36 0.57
N CYS A 283 1.74 14.80 1.81
CA CYS A 283 1.12 14.12 2.93
C CYS A 283 -0.16 14.91 3.29
N TRP A 284 -1.30 14.31 3.02
CA TRP A 284 -2.64 14.88 3.20
C TRP A 284 -3.16 14.57 4.59
N VAL A 285 -3.78 15.56 5.23
CA VAL A 285 -4.50 15.38 6.50
C VAL A 285 -5.92 14.92 6.17
N ILE A 286 -6.26 13.68 6.48
CA ILE A 286 -7.57 13.12 6.17
C ILE A 286 -8.65 13.85 6.96
N ARG A 287 -9.68 14.35 6.23
CA ARG A 287 -10.77 15.13 6.80
C ARG A 287 -11.53 14.34 7.87
N ASP A 288 -11.86 15.01 8.98
CA ASP A 288 -12.65 14.47 10.09
C ASP A 288 -12.15 13.12 10.64
N TRP A 289 -10.84 12.90 10.60
CA TRP A 289 -10.25 11.67 11.12
C TRP A 289 -10.58 11.46 12.62
N ASP A 290 -11.06 10.27 12.95
CA ASP A 290 -11.44 9.84 14.29
C ASP A 290 -10.96 8.41 14.63
N GLY A 291 -10.07 7.84 13.77
CA GLY A 291 -9.59 6.46 13.90
C GLY A 291 -10.54 5.41 13.32
N THR A 292 -11.71 5.78 12.80
CA THR A 292 -12.60 4.86 12.09
C THR A 292 -12.24 4.77 10.61
N LEU A 293 -12.66 3.66 9.96
CA LEU A 293 -12.41 3.44 8.53
C LEU A 293 -13.16 4.46 7.68
N ARG A 294 -12.44 5.25 6.87
CA ARG A 294 -13.01 6.29 5.99
C ARG A 294 -12.27 6.38 4.67
N LYS A 295 -12.92 6.93 3.66
CA LYS A 295 -12.31 7.22 2.37
C LYS A 295 -11.25 8.31 2.55
N ALA A 296 -10.08 8.09 1.94
CA ALA A 296 -8.98 9.05 1.91
C ALA A 296 -8.76 9.61 0.51
N ALA A 297 -8.86 8.76 -0.53
CA ALA A 297 -8.64 9.17 -1.91
C ALA A 297 -9.35 8.26 -2.91
N ASP A 298 -9.41 8.73 -4.14
CA ASP A 298 -9.80 8.01 -5.35
C ASP A 298 -8.76 8.27 -6.43
N LEU A 299 -8.32 7.22 -7.13
CA LEU A 299 -7.45 7.30 -8.30
C LEU A 299 -8.08 6.53 -9.45
N TYR A 300 -8.25 7.17 -10.61
CA TYR A 300 -9.02 6.65 -11.73
C TYR A 300 -8.32 6.89 -13.07
N ASP A 301 -8.24 5.86 -13.92
CA ASP A 301 -7.81 5.99 -15.32
C ASP A 301 -9.01 6.07 -16.27
N THR A 302 -9.11 7.15 -17.02
CA THR A 302 -10.23 7.37 -17.95
C THR A 302 -10.19 6.47 -19.17
N LYS A 303 -9.04 5.89 -19.53
CA LYS A 303 -8.87 5.03 -20.71
C LYS A 303 -9.43 3.64 -20.45
N THR A 304 -9.04 3.02 -19.38
CA THR A 304 -9.47 1.66 -18.99
C THR A 304 -10.77 1.65 -18.17
N GLY A 305 -11.08 2.75 -17.52
CA GLY A 305 -12.18 2.82 -16.56
C GLY A 305 -11.85 2.22 -15.20
N ARG A 306 -10.64 1.68 -14.99
CA ARG A 306 -10.22 1.19 -13.66
C ARG A 306 -10.02 2.33 -12.70
N GLY A 307 -10.46 2.12 -11.47
CA GLY A 307 -10.21 3.03 -10.37
C GLY A 307 -9.99 2.30 -9.06
N VAL A 308 -9.41 3.01 -8.10
CA VAL A 308 -9.19 2.52 -6.74
C VAL A 308 -9.52 3.59 -5.72
N GLU A 309 -10.48 3.30 -4.85
CA GLU A 309 -10.68 4.09 -3.64
C GLU A 309 -9.76 3.58 -2.53
N THR A 310 -9.05 4.49 -1.89
CA THR A 310 -8.25 4.21 -0.70
C THR A 310 -9.05 4.58 0.55
N TRP A 311 -9.27 3.60 1.43
CA TRP A 311 -9.95 3.76 2.72
C TRP A 311 -9.00 3.38 3.84
N THR A 312 -9.05 4.09 4.97
CA THR A 312 -8.11 3.82 6.06
C THR A 312 -8.61 4.29 7.42
N THR A 313 -8.04 3.72 8.48
CA THR A 313 -8.13 4.21 9.86
C THR A 313 -6.97 5.16 10.21
N GLU A 314 -5.99 5.34 9.32
CA GLU A 314 -4.84 6.22 9.51
C GLU A 314 -5.22 7.71 9.35
N PRO A 315 -4.50 8.64 10.04
CA PRO A 315 -4.81 10.08 9.99
C PRO A 315 -4.35 10.77 8.72
N ALA A 316 -3.46 10.15 7.94
CA ALA A 316 -2.86 10.76 6.77
C ALA A 316 -2.79 9.80 5.58
N LEU A 317 -2.79 10.40 4.39
CA LEU A 317 -2.46 9.76 3.13
C LEU A 317 -1.23 10.44 2.53
N LEU A 318 -0.20 9.66 2.24
CA LEU A 318 0.96 10.14 1.49
C LEU A 318 0.84 9.70 0.05
N THR A 319 0.98 10.66 -0.87
CA THR A 319 1.04 10.39 -2.31
C THR A 319 2.41 10.71 -2.87
N TYR A 320 2.87 9.89 -3.82
CA TYR A 320 4.12 10.11 -4.53
C TYR A 320 4.04 9.53 -5.95
N THR A 321 4.40 10.32 -6.94
CA THR A 321 4.21 9.98 -8.37
C THR A 321 5.36 9.19 -9.00
N GLY A 322 6.29 8.64 -8.22
CA GLY A 322 7.42 7.90 -8.77
C GLY A 322 8.40 8.75 -9.58
N ARG A 323 8.52 10.04 -9.31
CA ARG A 323 9.42 10.97 -10.04
C ARG A 323 10.90 10.58 -9.98
N GLY A 324 11.28 9.77 -8.98
CA GLY A 324 12.65 9.26 -8.80
C GLY A 324 12.99 8.06 -9.68
N PHE A 325 12.00 7.48 -10.35
CA PHE A 325 12.22 6.39 -11.29
C PHE A 325 12.94 6.88 -12.54
N SER A 326 13.67 6.01 -13.19
CA SER A 326 14.28 6.26 -14.49
C SER A 326 14.61 4.94 -15.18
N LEU A 327 14.62 4.93 -16.50
CA LEU A 327 14.97 3.77 -17.33
C LEU A 327 16.35 3.21 -16.99
N GLU A 328 17.30 4.06 -16.60
CA GLU A 328 18.63 3.67 -16.19
C GLU A 328 18.65 2.90 -14.87
N LYS A 329 17.88 3.38 -13.87
CA LYS A 329 17.82 2.77 -12.53
C LYS A 329 16.94 1.53 -12.48
N HIS A 330 15.90 1.49 -13.32
CA HIS A 330 14.87 0.45 -13.28
C HIS A 330 14.65 -0.19 -14.67
N PRO A 331 15.71 -0.75 -15.29
CA PRO A 331 15.63 -1.32 -16.64
C PRO A 331 14.79 -2.61 -16.70
N ASN A 332 14.64 -3.31 -15.58
CA ASN A 332 14.05 -4.64 -15.47
C ASN A 332 12.75 -4.63 -14.64
N GLY A 333 11.85 -3.71 -14.91
CA GLY A 333 10.49 -3.77 -14.37
C GLY A 333 9.73 -4.96 -14.91
N LYS A 334 8.67 -5.36 -14.22
CA LYS A 334 7.84 -6.53 -14.48
C LYS A 334 7.30 -6.60 -15.94
N TYR A 335 7.01 -5.45 -16.53
CA TYR A 335 6.49 -5.32 -17.89
C TYR A 335 7.37 -4.44 -18.80
N GLY A 336 8.63 -4.31 -18.45
CA GLY A 336 9.60 -3.47 -19.15
C GLY A 336 10.21 -2.41 -18.22
N PRO A 337 11.07 -1.54 -18.75
CA PRO A 337 11.71 -0.51 -17.95
C PRO A 337 10.70 0.43 -17.27
N ILE A 338 10.97 0.81 -16.02
CA ILE A 338 10.13 1.73 -15.26
C ILE A 338 10.71 3.14 -15.34
N ASP A 339 9.95 4.07 -15.89
CA ASP A 339 10.33 5.48 -16.01
C ASP A 339 9.59 6.36 -15.00
N LYS A 340 9.95 7.64 -14.96
CA LYS A 340 9.29 8.66 -14.15
C LYS A 340 7.78 8.62 -14.34
N PHE A 341 7.07 8.78 -13.24
CA PHE A 341 5.62 8.85 -13.23
C PHE A 341 4.91 7.57 -13.70
N ALA A 342 5.58 6.43 -13.66
CA ALA A 342 4.97 5.15 -14.01
C ALA A 342 3.97 4.65 -12.96
N GLY A 343 4.04 5.14 -11.71
CA GLY A 343 3.17 4.69 -10.63
C GLY A 343 2.87 5.76 -9.59
N MET A 344 1.67 5.68 -9.01
CA MET A 344 1.21 6.52 -7.90
C MET A 344 1.24 5.71 -6.60
N LEU A 345 1.97 6.20 -5.60
CA LEU A 345 1.88 5.73 -4.23
C LEU A 345 0.62 6.30 -3.56
N LEU A 346 -0.13 5.45 -2.87
CA LEU A 346 -1.28 5.80 -2.03
C LEU A 346 -1.04 5.18 -0.64
N GLU A 347 -0.12 5.76 0.10
CA GLU A 347 0.38 5.24 1.37
C GLU A 347 -0.40 5.84 2.54
N THR A 348 -1.22 5.03 3.20
CA THR A 348 -1.96 5.41 4.41
C THR A 348 -1.05 5.27 5.62
N ILE A 349 -0.96 6.30 6.47
CA ILE A 349 0.14 6.40 7.43
C ILE A 349 -0.19 7.39 8.54
N HIS A 350 0.41 7.25 9.72
CA HIS A 350 0.61 8.37 10.63
C HIS A 350 1.59 9.38 10.02
N PHE A 351 1.51 10.63 10.47
CA PHE A 351 2.37 11.68 9.90
C PHE A 351 3.86 11.34 10.05
N PRO A 352 4.69 11.65 9.03
CA PRO A 352 6.14 11.61 9.20
C PRO A 352 6.57 12.40 10.44
N ASP A 353 7.65 11.98 11.08
CA ASP A 353 8.24 12.65 12.26
C ASP A 353 7.28 12.83 13.47
N SER A 354 6.15 12.08 13.51
CA SER A 354 5.19 12.18 14.62
C SER A 354 5.81 12.07 16.02
N PRO A 355 6.84 11.24 16.27
CA PRO A 355 7.47 11.17 17.59
C PRO A 355 8.06 12.49 18.07
N ASN A 356 8.43 13.39 17.15
CA ASN A 356 8.99 14.72 17.41
C ASN A 356 7.98 15.86 17.26
N GLN A 357 6.72 15.58 16.88
CA GLN A 357 5.70 16.55 16.49
C GLN A 357 4.47 16.43 17.38
N ALA A 358 4.44 17.07 18.53
CA ALA A 358 3.34 16.99 19.52
C ALA A 358 1.95 17.39 18.95
N ARG A 359 1.90 18.05 17.79
CA ARG A 359 0.67 18.44 17.10
C ARG A 359 0.00 17.28 16.33
N PHE A 360 0.72 16.18 16.12
CA PHE A 360 0.21 15.01 15.40
C PHE A 360 -0.27 13.93 16.38
N PRO A 361 -1.15 13.02 15.93
CA PRO A 361 -1.52 11.86 16.72
C PRO A 361 -0.31 11.04 17.14
N SER A 362 -0.37 10.48 18.34
CA SER A 362 0.72 9.70 18.92
C SER A 362 0.93 8.39 18.17
N THR A 363 2.19 8.06 17.91
CA THR A 363 2.63 6.77 17.37
C THR A 363 3.22 5.85 18.43
N VAL A 364 3.09 6.22 19.71
CA VAL A 364 3.62 5.44 20.82
C VAL A 364 2.76 4.22 21.07
N LEU A 365 3.40 3.05 21.13
CA LEU A 365 2.81 1.79 21.55
C LEU A 365 3.42 1.38 22.90
N ARG A 366 2.58 1.00 23.87
CA ARG A 366 3.01 0.62 25.22
C ARG A 366 2.74 -0.86 25.50
N PRO A 367 3.47 -1.49 26.42
CA PRO A 367 3.16 -2.82 26.90
C PRO A 367 1.70 -2.94 27.35
N GLY A 368 1.03 -4.00 26.87
CA GLY A 368 -0.39 -4.23 27.14
C GLY A 368 -1.36 -3.54 26.20
N GLU A 369 -0.88 -2.61 25.35
CA GLU A 369 -1.66 -2.04 24.25
C GLU A 369 -1.49 -2.86 22.98
N LYS A 370 -2.44 -2.72 22.07
CA LYS A 370 -2.40 -3.32 20.73
C LYS A 370 -2.46 -2.20 19.68
N TYR A 371 -1.42 -2.09 18.86
CA TYR A 371 -1.49 -1.33 17.62
C TYR A 371 -2.41 -2.05 16.66
N HIS A 372 -3.32 -1.33 16.03
CA HIS A 372 -4.18 -1.84 14.98
C HIS A 372 -4.45 -0.76 13.97
N SER A 373 -4.21 -1.07 12.69
CA SER A 373 -4.47 -0.19 11.57
C SER A 373 -5.05 -0.97 10.41
N LEU A 374 -5.91 -0.31 9.64
CA LEU A 374 -6.62 -0.92 8.52
C LEU A 374 -6.51 -0.01 7.28
N THR A 375 -6.13 -0.62 6.14
CA THR A 375 -6.18 0.00 4.83
C THR A 375 -6.98 -0.87 3.89
N GLN A 376 -7.88 -0.27 3.10
CA GLN A 376 -8.60 -0.94 2.03
C GLN A 376 -8.37 -0.21 0.72
N TYR A 377 -8.02 -0.99 -0.30
CA TYR A 377 -8.02 -0.56 -1.69
C TYR A 377 -9.24 -1.21 -2.35
N ARG A 378 -10.27 -0.39 -2.63
CA ARG A 378 -11.55 -0.82 -3.23
C ARG A 378 -11.51 -0.54 -4.71
N PHE A 379 -11.27 -1.59 -5.50
CA PHE A 379 -11.17 -1.47 -6.95
C PHE A 379 -12.55 -1.50 -7.59
N TYR A 380 -12.69 -0.67 -8.63
CA TYR A 380 -13.90 -0.57 -9.44
C TYR A 380 -13.56 -0.33 -10.90
N ALA A 381 -14.55 -0.48 -11.80
CA ALA A 381 -14.47 -0.06 -13.19
C ALA A 381 -15.73 0.69 -13.59
N LYS A 382 -15.63 1.81 -14.34
CA LYS A 382 -16.74 2.64 -14.81
C LYS A 382 -16.53 3.21 -16.22
#